data_08daad07f5e7ef7ffcf72dd490faa525
#
_entry.id   08daad07f5e7ef7ffcf72dd490faa525
#
_cell.length_a   1.000
_cell.length_b   1.000
_cell.length_c   1.000
_cell.angle_alpha   90.00
_cell.angle_beta   90.00
_cell.angle_gamma   90.00
#
_symmetry.space_group_name_H-M   'P 1'
#
loop_
_entity.id
_entity.type
_entity.pdbx_description
1 polymer ?
#
loop_
_entity_poly.entity_id
_entity_poly.type
_entity_poly.pdbx_seq_one_letter_code
_entity_poly.pdbx_strand_id
1 'polypeptide(L)'
;SLKKMQTEPGLKIELFAAEPLVMDPVAIAFDQRGRMLVVEYGDYPIGPPAGKPPLSKVVLVEDTDGDGRADRRQVFAEGLNFAHSLMPFNEGILVGAQTQILFLKDNDGDGKADVRQVLFDGFVPAHPQMQIGNPRWGLDNWIYLNYGPGRITSAKAPDKPLDMPRTEFRFHPLTREFGPASGLGQFGNTI
;
A
#
# COMPACT_ATOMS: atom_id res chain seq x y z
N SER A 1 8.80 14.94 20.04
CA SER A 1 7.52 15.27 20.69
C SER A 1 6.88 16.45 19.99
N LEU A 2 5.55 16.53 19.99
CA LEU A 2 4.77 17.61 19.40
C LEU A 2 5.23 19.02 19.84
N LYS A 3 5.67 19.15 21.10
CA LYS A 3 6.15 20.43 21.67
C LYS A 3 7.37 21.02 20.97
N LYS A 4 8.09 20.24 20.15
CA LYS A 4 9.28 20.68 19.39
C LYS A 4 8.99 20.99 17.93
N MET A 5 7.76 20.73 17.48
CA MET A 5 7.36 21.01 16.10
C MET A 5 6.90 22.46 16.00
N GLN A 6 7.27 23.10 14.90
CA GLN A 6 6.87 24.47 14.57
C GLN A 6 6.05 24.44 13.30
N THR A 7 5.04 25.26 13.23
CA THR A 7 4.16 25.43 12.07
C THR A 7 4.11 26.87 11.65
N GLU A 8 3.70 27.12 10.41
CA GLU A 8 3.34 28.43 9.94
C GLU A 8 2.14 29.00 10.72
N PRO A 9 2.02 30.33 10.82
CA PRO A 9 0.86 30.96 11.47
C PRO A 9 -0.46 30.47 10.89
N GLY A 10 -1.41 30.14 11.76
CA GLY A 10 -2.72 29.62 11.38
C GLY A 10 -2.81 28.10 11.23
N LEU A 11 -1.69 27.36 11.32
CA LEU A 11 -1.67 25.90 11.33
C LEU A 11 -1.46 25.36 12.75
N LYS A 12 -2.04 24.20 13.03
CA LYS A 12 -1.90 23.47 14.30
C LYS A 12 -1.56 22.02 14.00
N ILE A 13 -0.60 21.46 14.73
CA ILE A 13 -0.28 20.03 14.70
C ILE A 13 -1.00 19.35 15.85
N GLU A 14 -1.75 18.31 15.54
CA GLU A 14 -2.43 17.47 16.52
C GLU A 14 -2.00 16.01 16.35
N LEU A 15 -1.99 15.27 17.43
CA LEU A 15 -1.74 13.84 17.42
C LEU A 15 -3.06 13.12 17.12
N PHE A 16 -3.16 12.50 15.94
CA PHE A 16 -4.33 11.72 15.56
C PHE A 16 -4.27 10.29 16.10
N ALA A 17 -3.14 9.59 15.89
CA ALA A 17 -2.94 8.22 16.37
C ALA A 17 -1.50 7.98 16.81
N ALA A 18 -1.29 7.09 17.75
CA ALA A 18 0.00 6.62 18.23
C ALA A 18 -0.12 5.16 18.68
N GLU A 19 0.99 4.54 19.06
CA GLU A 19 0.97 3.24 19.70
C GLU A 19 0.07 3.21 20.96
N PRO A 20 -0.71 2.16 21.16
CA PRO A 20 -0.75 0.90 20.40
C PRO A 20 -1.75 0.88 19.23
N LEU A 21 -2.41 2.00 18.90
CA LEU A 21 -3.39 2.05 17.82
C LEU A 21 -2.73 1.86 16.43
N VAL A 22 -1.50 2.35 16.26
CA VAL A 22 -0.73 2.25 15.03
C VAL A 22 0.69 1.83 15.38
N MET A 23 1.22 0.80 14.73
CA MET A 23 2.56 0.26 14.95
C MET A 23 3.35 0.25 13.64
N ASP A 24 4.60 0.73 13.66
CA ASP A 24 5.51 0.75 12.49
C ASP A 24 4.85 1.25 11.19
N PRO A 25 4.14 2.40 11.18
CA PRO A 25 3.42 2.89 10.01
C PRO A 25 4.38 3.34 8.91
N VAL A 26 4.16 2.87 7.67
CA VAL A 26 4.98 3.25 6.50
C VAL A 26 4.17 3.90 5.38
N ALA A 27 2.87 3.72 5.35
CA ALA A 27 1.97 4.34 4.39
C ALA A 27 0.59 4.55 5.00
N ILE A 28 -0.04 5.66 4.62
CA ILE A 28 -1.42 5.97 5.00
C ILE A 28 -2.22 6.39 3.77
N ALA A 29 -3.52 6.11 3.78
CA ALA A 29 -4.48 6.70 2.86
C ALA A 29 -5.85 6.78 3.54
N PHE A 30 -6.72 7.61 2.99
CA PHE A 30 -8.11 7.71 3.45
C PHE A 30 -9.03 7.04 2.43
N ASP A 31 -9.99 6.27 2.92
CA ASP A 31 -11.02 5.71 2.07
C ASP A 31 -12.13 6.74 1.75
N GLN A 32 -13.14 6.34 0.98
CA GLN A 32 -14.26 7.20 0.59
C GLN A 32 -15.15 7.64 1.77
N ARG A 33 -15.03 6.97 2.91
CA ARG A 33 -15.76 7.30 4.16
C ARG A 33 -14.94 8.17 5.10
N GLY A 34 -13.71 8.54 4.70
CA GLY A 34 -12.77 9.31 5.52
C GLY A 34 -12.06 8.48 6.59
N ARG A 35 -12.17 7.14 6.57
CA ARG A 35 -11.46 6.26 7.50
C ARG A 35 -10.00 6.15 7.07
N MET A 36 -9.10 6.17 8.03
CA MET A 36 -7.66 6.07 7.74
C MET A 36 -7.23 4.61 7.65
N LEU A 37 -6.66 4.24 6.51
CA LEU A 37 -5.98 2.98 6.27
C LEU A 37 -4.48 3.16 6.48
N VAL A 38 -3.87 2.31 7.26
CA VAL A 38 -2.44 2.35 7.60
C VAL A 38 -1.79 1.02 7.26
N VAL A 39 -0.68 1.06 6.53
CA VAL A 39 0.19 -0.10 6.38
C VAL A 39 1.17 -0.16 7.55
N GLU A 40 1.11 -1.22 8.33
CA GLU A 40 2.06 -1.55 9.38
C GLU A 40 3.10 -2.53 8.82
N TYR A 41 4.39 -2.12 8.82
CA TYR A 41 5.48 -2.85 8.12
C TYR A 41 6.22 -3.80 9.06
N GLY A 42 5.50 -4.75 9.67
CA GLY A 42 6.05 -5.69 10.66
C GLY A 42 7.15 -6.63 10.14
N ASP A 43 7.30 -6.79 8.82
CA ASP A 43 8.33 -7.65 8.22
C ASP A 43 9.71 -6.95 8.11
N TYR A 44 9.78 -5.64 8.26
CA TYR A 44 11.04 -4.90 8.10
C TYR A 44 11.95 -5.10 9.32
N PRO A 45 13.28 -5.26 9.14
CA PRO A 45 14.00 -5.36 7.85
C PRO A 45 14.25 -6.81 7.38
N ILE A 46 14.04 -7.81 8.22
CA ILE A 46 14.54 -9.18 8.00
C ILE A 46 13.47 -10.21 7.66
N GLY A 47 12.20 -9.80 7.66
CA GLY A 47 11.06 -10.69 7.43
C GLY A 47 10.59 -11.45 8.66
N PRO A 48 9.54 -12.27 8.51
CA PRO A 48 9.03 -13.08 9.60
C PRO A 48 10.02 -14.18 10.00
N PRO A 49 9.99 -14.66 11.23
CA PRO A 49 10.77 -15.85 11.64
C PRO A 49 10.47 -17.04 10.73
N ALA A 50 11.46 -17.92 10.54
CA ALA A 50 11.35 -19.07 9.65
C ALA A 50 10.08 -19.90 9.98
N GLY A 51 9.28 -20.19 8.95
CA GLY A 51 8.04 -20.96 9.06
C GLY A 51 6.86 -20.20 9.71
N LYS A 52 6.99 -18.90 9.96
CA LYS A 52 5.89 -18.04 10.42
C LYS A 52 5.29 -17.26 9.25
N PRO A 53 4.00 -16.89 9.33
CA PRO A 53 3.36 -16.05 8.33
C PRO A 53 3.97 -14.65 8.31
N PRO A 54 3.81 -13.90 7.20
CA PRO A 54 4.17 -12.49 7.13
C PRO A 54 3.51 -11.66 8.22
N LEU A 55 4.22 -10.64 8.69
CA LEU A 55 3.81 -9.80 9.82
C LEU A 55 3.16 -8.48 9.39
N SER A 56 3.43 -8.02 8.16
CA SER A 56 2.85 -6.78 7.65
C SER A 56 1.35 -6.90 7.47
N LYS A 57 0.65 -5.80 7.72
CA LYS A 57 -0.81 -5.74 7.67
C LYS A 57 -1.29 -4.35 7.27
N VAL A 58 -2.57 -4.27 6.91
CA VAL A 58 -3.30 -3.02 6.78
C VAL A 58 -4.29 -2.93 7.94
N VAL A 59 -4.32 -1.80 8.61
CA VAL A 59 -5.28 -1.53 9.67
C VAL A 59 -6.15 -0.33 9.31
N LEU A 60 -7.41 -0.37 9.74
CA LEU A 60 -8.32 0.77 9.77
C LEU A 60 -8.20 1.46 11.11
N VAL A 61 -8.10 2.77 11.08
CA VAL A 61 -8.02 3.62 12.26
C VAL A 61 -9.07 4.72 12.12
N GLU A 62 -9.90 4.87 13.12
CA GLU A 62 -11.06 5.75 13.10
C GLU A 62 -11.10 6.63 14.36
N ASP A 63 -11.57 7.84 14.19
CA ASP A 63 -12.06 8.72 15.23
C ASP A 63 -13.59 8.60 15.24
N THR A 64 -14.15 7.88 16.22
CA THR A 64 -15.58 7.55 16.23
C THR A 64 -16.42 8.58 16.97
N ASP A 65 -15.81 9.43 17.80
CA ASP A 65 -16.49 10.47 18.57
C ASP A 65 -16.27 11.89 18.04
N GLY A 66 -15.37 12.06 17.04
CA GLY A 66 -15.15 13.34 16.36
C GLY A 66 -14.27 14.32 17.14
N ASP A 67 -13.47 13.84 18.10
CA ASP A 67 -12.59 14.70 18.91
C ASP A 67 -11.25 15.03 18.22
N GLY A 68 -11.00 14.46 17.03
CA GLY A 68 -9.77 14.63 16.26
C GLY A 68 -8.67 13.62 16.62
N ARG A 69 -9.01 12.58 17.40
CA ARG A 69 -8.10 11.50 17.77
C ARG A 69 -8.73 10.16 17.45
N ALA A 70 -7.90 9.26 16.98
CA ALA A 70 -8.35 7.89 16.74
C ALA A 70 -8.58 7.15 18.07
N ASP A 71 -9.73 6.52 18.18
CA ASP A 71 -10.15 5.71 19.32
C ASP A 71 -10.45 4.26 18.95
N ARG A 72 -10.57 3.96 17.66
CA ARG A 72 -10.86 2.62 17.16
C ARG A 72 -9.79 2.15 16.19
N ARG A 73 -9.35 0.90 16.36
CA ARG A 73 -8.45 0.19 15.47
C ARG A 73 -9.03 -1.16 15.09
N GLN A 74 -8.97 -1.50 13.82
CA GLN A 74 -9.36 -2.80 13.28
C GLN A 74 -8.35 -3.30 12.25
N VAL A 75 -8.02 -4.60 12.28
CA VAL A 75 -7.19 -5.21 11.24
C VAL A 75 -8.06 -5.39 9.99
N PHE A 76 -7.72 -4.67 8.91
CA PHE A 76 -8.37 -4.77 7.62
C PHE A 76 -7.88 -5.98 6.82
N ALA A 77 -6.57 -6.20 6.78
CA ALA A 77 -5.95 -7.37 6.17
C ALA A 77 -4.60 -7.67 6.81
N GLU A 78 -4.27 -8.94 7.00
CA GLU A 78 -3.02 -9.40 7.60
C GLU A 78 -2.32 -10.47 6.75
N GLY A 79 -1.12 -10.89 7.16
CA GLY A 79 -0.33 -11.87 6.41
C GLY A 79 0.10 -11.35 5.03
N LEU A 80 0.42 -10.06 4.94
CA LEU A 80 0.85 -9.39 3.73
C LEU A 80 2.38 -9.36 3.70
N ASN A 81 2.98 -10.09 2.75
CA ASN A 81 4.42 -10.24 2.69
C ASN A 81 5.11 -8.92 2.33
N PHE A 82 5.83 -8.32 3.29
CA PHE A 82 6.51 -7.03 3.13
C PHE A 82 5.63 -5.95 2.50
N ALA A 83 4.35 -5.87 2.87
CA ALA A 83 3.47 -4.79 2.40
C ALA A 83 3.96 -3.45 2.94
N HIS A 84 4.13 -2.46 2.05
CA HIS A 84 4.74 -1.17 2.40
C HIS A 84 4.09 0.04 1.73
N SER A 85 3.07 -0.17 0.91
CA SER A 85 2.35 0.91 0.23
C SER A 85 0.91 0.54 -0.05
N LEU A 86 0.05 1.55 -0.11
CA LEU A 86 -1.35 1.38 -0.46
C LEU A 86 -1.90 2.59 -1.22
N MET A 87 -3.01 2.38 -1.94
CA MET A 87 -3.79 3.42 -2.58
C MET A 87 -5.27 3.01 -2.64
N PRO A 88 -6.23 3.88 -2.31
CA PRO A 88 -7.65 3.63 -2.55
C PRO A 88 -7.92 3.38 -4.03
N PHE A 89 -8.67 2.34 -4.34
CA PHE A 89 -8.96 1.91 -5.69
C PHE A 89 -10.25 1.07 -5.75
N ASN A 90 -11.21 1.48 -6.58
CA ASN A 90 -12.41 0.70 -6.92
C ASN A 90 -13.15 0.13 -5.68
N GLU A 91 -13.50 1.02 -4.73
CA GLU A 91 -14.16 0.68 -3.44
C GLU A 91 -13.35 -0.25 -2.52
N GLY A 92 -12.08 -0.43 -2.81
CA GLY A 92 -11.11 -1.18 -2.03
C GLY A 92 -9.78 -0.46 -2.05
N ILE A 93 -8.69 -1.22 -1.96
CA ILE A 93 -7.32 -0.70 -2.00
C ILE A 93 -6.40 -1.56 -2.87
N LEU A 94 -5.45 -0.90 -3.52
CA LEU A 94 -4.25 -1.55 -4.03
C LEU A 94 -3.19 -1.58 -2.93
N VAL A 95 -2.47 -2.69 -2.82
CA VAL A 95 -1.35 -2.85 -1.89
C VAL A 95 -0.13 -3.38 -2.65
N GLY A 96 0.99 -2.68 -2.54
CA GLY A 96 2.29 -3.19 -2.97
C GLY A 96 2.89 -4.08 -1.89
N ALA A 97 3.17 -5.32 -2.23
CA ALA A 97 3.70 -6.34 -1.33
C ALA A 97 4.77 -7.16 -2.05
N GLN A 98 5.97 -7.13 -1.58
CA GLN A 98 7.22 -7.72 -2.09
C GLN A 98 7.25 -8.09 -3.59
N THR A 99 6.57 -9.17 -4.00
CA THR A 99 6.55 -9.67 -5.38
C THR A 99 5.24 -9.41 -6.10
N GLN A 100 4.27 -8.75 -5.43
CA GLN A 100 2.88 -8.69 -5.90
C GLN A 100 2.27 -7.30 -5.77
N ILE A 101 1.30 -7.04 -6.65
CA ILE A 101 0.29 -6.00 -6.46
C ILE A 101 -1.02 -6.69 -6.13
N LEU A 102 -1.56 -6.40 -4.95
CA LEU A 102 -2.80 -6.97 -4.43
C LEU A 102 -3.94 -5.95 -4.56
N PHE A 103 -5.13 -6.45 -4.78
CA PHE A 103 -6.39 -5.73 -4.58
C PHE A 103 -7.12 -6.36 -3.38
N LEU A 104 -7.47 -5.51 -2.42
CA LEU A 104 -8.19 -5.88 -1.20
C LEU A 104 -9.48 -5.07 -1.13
N LYS A 105 -10.59 -5.70 -0.76
CA LYS A 105 -11.88 -5.04 -0.62
C LYS A 105 -12.70 -5.66 0.48
N ASP A 106 -13.37 -4.81 1.23
CA ASP A 106 -14.42 -5.13 2.20
C ASP A 106 -15.78 -4.99 1.48
N ASN A 107 -16.51 -6.11 1.30
CA ASN A 107 -17.78 -6.13 0.58
C ASN A 107 -19.00 -5.95 1.49
N ASP A 108 -18.92 -6.41 2.74
CA ASP A 108 -20.05 -6.40 3.68
C ASP A 108 -20.00 -5.22 4.66
N GLY A 109 -18.91 -4.48 4.68
CA GLY A 109 -18.74 -3.27 5.48
C GLY A 109 -18.32 -3.52 6.93
N ASP A 110 -17.85 -4.73 7.25
CA ASP A 110 -17.41 -5.10 8.60
C ASP A 110 -16.02 -4.55 8.95
N GLY A 111 -15.33 -3.94 7.98
CA GLY A 111 -13.99 -3.35 8.13
C GLY A 111 -12.86 -4.35 7.95
N LYS A 112 -13.14 -5.53 7.37
CA LYS A 112 -12.14 -6.52 6.97
C LYS A 112 -12.21 -6.78 5.47
N ALA A 113 -11.10 -7.18 4.88
CA ALA A 113 -11.05 -7.51 3.48
C ALA A 113 -11.58 -8.91 3.22
N ASP A 114 -12.76 -9.02 2.59
CA ASP A 114 -13.34 -10.27 2.07
C ASP A 114 -12.68 -10.70 0.76
N VAL A 115 -12.24 -9.73 -0.02
CA VAL A 115 -11.57 -9.95 -1.29
C VAL A 115 -10.08 -9.74 -1.12
N ARG A 116 -9.30 -10.76 -1.51
CA ARG A 116 -7.86 -10.68 -1.66
C ARG A 116 -7.46 -11.25 -3.02
N GLN A 117 -7.18 -10.38 -3.95
CA GLN A 117 -6.84 -10.73 -5.32
C GLN A 117 -5.43 -10.27 -5.69
N VAL A 118 -4.61 -11.18 -6.19
CA VAL A 118 -3.36 -10.82 -6.85
C VAL A 118 -3.69 -10.26 -8.23
N LEU A 119 -3.31 -9.02 -8.51
CA LEU A 119 -3.49 -8.41 -9.82
C LEU A 119 -2.30 -8.64 -10.73
N PHE A 120 -1.10 -8.52 -10.16
CA PHE A 120 0.17 -8.76 -10.83
C PHE A 120 1.13 -9.47 -9.87
N ASP A 121 1.95 -10.37 -10.41
CA ASP A 121 2.97 -11.12 -9.69
C ASP A 121 4.26 -11.24 -10.49
N GLY A 122 5.36 -11.60 -9.82
CA GLY A 122 6.64 -11.85 -10.44
C GLY A 122 7.63 -10.68 -10.33
N PHE A 123 7.33 -9.67 -9.51
CA PHE A 123 8.30 -8.60 -9.21
C PHE A 123 9.46 -9.14 -8.39
N VAL A 124 10.68 -8.65 -8.69
CA VAL A 124 11.91 -9.05 -8.00
C VAL A 124 12.40 -7.89 -7.14
N PRO A 125 12.28 -7.96 -5.82
CA PRO A 125 12.75 -6.90 -4.93
C PRO A 125 14.29 -6.88 -4.87
N ALA A 126 14.90 -5.69 -4.73
CA ALA A 126 16.33 -5.57 -4.46
C ALA A 126 16.64 -5.77 -2.98
N HIS A 127 15.86 -5.15 -2.12
CA HIS A 127 15.90 -5.27 -0.66
C HIS A 127 14.59 -4.73 -0.07
N PRO A 128 14.34 -4.84 1.25
CA PRO A 128 13.06 -4.44 1.85
C PRO A 128 12.57 -3.02 1.57
N GLN A 129 13.47 -2.11 1.20
CA GLN A 129 13.11 -0.73 0.85
C GLN A 129 12.99 -0.48 -0.68
N MET A 130 13.37 -1.44 -1.51
CA MET A 130 13.29 -1.34 -2.98
C MET A 130 12.42 -2.47 -3.53
N GLN A 131 11.15 -2.27 -3.52
CA GLN A 131 10.10 -3.22 -3.92
C GLN A 131 9.05 -2.48 -4.74
N ILE A 132 8.22 -3.25 -5.45
CA ILE A 132 7.07 -2.68 -6.18
C ILE A 132 6.11 -2.00 -5.23
N GLY A 133 5.84 -0.72 -5.44
CA GLY A 133 4.95 0.00 -4.53
C GLY A 133 4.64 1.44 -4.92
N ASN A 134 4.11 2.18 -3.98
CA ASN A 134 3.69 3.58 -4.11
C ASN A 134 2.79 3.83 -5.33
N PRO A 135 1.65 3.11 -5.44
CA PRO A 135 0.72 3.31 -6.54
C PRO A 135 0.19 4.75 -6.56
N ARG A 136 0.14 5.36 -7.75
CA ARG A 136 -0.41 6.70 -7.99
C ARG A 136 -1.12 6.76 -9.33
N TRP A 137 -2.21 7.51 -9.38
CA TRP A 137 -2.87 7.83 -10.63
C TRP A 137 -2.04 8.80 -11.47
N GLY A 138 -1.83 8.46 -12.74
CA GLY A 138 -1.35 9.39 -13.73
C GLY A 138 -2.49 10.21 -14.35
N LEU A 139 -2.15 11.32 -14.99
CA LEU A 139 -3.12 12.17 -15.70
C LEU A 139 -3.68 11.50 -16.98
N ASP A 140 -3.06 10.40 -17.40
CA ASP A 140 -3.41 9.57 -18.57
C ASP A 140 -4.31 8.38 -18.21
N ASN A 141 -4.85 8.34 -16.98
CA ASN A 141 -5.66 7.24 -16.43
C ASN A 141 -4.91 5.91 -16.25
N TRP A 142 -3.59 5.93 -16.25
CA TRP A 142 -2.78 4.79 -15.82
C TRP A 142 -2.42 4.90 -14.35
N ILE A 143 -2.12 3.77 -13.74
CA ILE A 143 -1.58 3.69 -12.39
C ILE A 143 -0.10 3.37 -12.51
N TYR A 144 0.72 4.21 -11.86
CA TYR A 144 2.17 4.13 -11.84
C TYR A 144 2.64 3.63 -10.47
N LEU A 145 3.66 2.77 -10.49
CA LEU A 145 4.31 2.25 -9.29
C LEU A 145 5.82 2.30 -9.48
N ASN A 146 6.53 2.59 -8.42
CA ASN A 146 7.99 2.56 -8.45
C ASN A 146 8.52 1.12 -8.34
N TYR A 147 9.72 0.90 -8.88
CA TYR A 147 10.52 -0.32 -8.82
C TYR A 147 9.81 -1.60 -9.33
N GLY A 148 9.65 -1.71 -10.63
CA GLY A 148 8.90 -2.79 -11.30
C GLY A 148 9.68 -3.89 -12.03
N PRO A 149 10.99 -4.20 -11.74
CA PRO A 149 11.69 -5.25 -12.46
C PRO A 149 11.15 -6.64 -12.12
N GLY A 150 11.23 -7.55 -13.09
CA GLY A 150 10.82 -8.94 -12.91
C GLY A 150 10.25 -9.57 -14.16
N ARG A 151 9.78 -10.79 -14.04
CA ARG A 151 8.98 -11.47 -15.06
C ARG A 151 7.53 -11.43 -14.63
N ILE A 152 6.85 -10.39 -15.06
CA ILE A 152 5.54 -10.01 -14.50
C ILE A 152 4.42 -10.75 -15.23
N THR A 153 3.49 -11.30 -14.47
CA THR A 153 2.23 -11.87 -14.95
C THR A 153 1.04 -11.05 -14.46
N SER A 154 0.05 -10.87 -15.31
CA SER A 154 -1.24 -10.33 -14.95
C SER A 154 -2.22 -11.46 -14.65
N ALA A 155 -3.05 -11.31 -13.62
CA ALA A 155 -4.12 -12.28 -13.33
C ALA A 155 -5.12 -12.46 -14.48
N LYS A 156 -5.25 -11.47 -15.38
CA LYS A 156 -6.08 -11.58 -16.59
C LYS A 156 -5.41 -12.36 -17.73
N ALA A 157 -4.10 -12.50 -17.73
CA ALA A 157 -3.34 -13.19 -18.78
C ALA A 157 -2.10 -13.87 -18.16
N PRO A 158 -2.28 -14.90 -17.32
CA PRO A 158 -1.18 -15.52 -16.59
C PRO A 158 -0.20 -16.29 -17.50
N ASP A 159 -0.62 -16.65 -18.68
CA ASP A 159 0.15 -17.32 -19.73
C ASP A 159 0.98 -16.37 -20.61
N LYS A 160 0.85 -15.05 -20.41
CA LYS A 160 1.53 -14.00 -21.16
C LYS A 160 2.42 -13.13 -20.27
N PRO A 161 3.49 -13.70 -19.68
CA PRO A 161 4.40 -12.91 -18.87
C PRO A 161 5.17 -11.88 -19.70
N LEU A 162 5.51 -10.77 -19.07
CA LEU A 162 6.37 -9.71 -19.64
C LEU A 162 7.64 -9.59 -18.81
N ASP A 163 8.79 -9.67 -19.47
CA ASP A 163 10.07 -9.39 -18.83
C ASP A 163 10.25 -7.87 -18.68
N MET A 164 10.21 -7.40 -17.46
CA MET A 164 10.30 -5.99 -17.11
C MET A 164 11.73 -5.61 -16.74
N PRO A 165 12.27 -4.54 -17.36
CA PRO A 165 13.59 -4.01 -16.98
C PRO A 165 13.53 -3.36 -15.59
N ARG A 166 14.68 -2.92 -15.09
CA ARG A 166 14.78 -2.17 -13.84
C ARG A 166 14.32 -0.73 -14.04
N THR A 167 13.00 -0.55 -14.12
CA THR A 167 12.31 0.73 -14.29
C THR A 167 11.09 0.76 -13.38
N GLU A 168 10.35 1.85 -13.40
CA GLU A 168 9.00 1.92 -12.86
C GLU A 168 8.03 1.06 -13.67
N PHE A 169 6.95 0.68 -13.03
CA PHE A 169 5.86 -0.11 -13.59
C PHE A 169 4.61 0.74 -13.73
N ARG A 170 3.84 0.51 -14.79
CA ARG A 170 2.51 1.10 -14.93
C ARG A 170 1.51 0.10 -15.47
N PHE A 171 0.24 0.28 -15.14
CA PHE A 171 -0.84 -0.50 -15.71
C PHE A 171 -2.11 0.34 -15.90
N HIS A 172 -2.90 -0.05 -16.89
CA HIS A 172 -4.22 0.54 -17.10
C HIS A 172 -5.27 -0.22 -16.26
N PRO A 173 -6.04 0.44 -15.39
CA PRO A 173 -6.90 -0.23 -14.41
C PRO A 173 -8.04 -1.05 -15.01
N LEU A 174 -8.58 -0.65 -16.16
CA LEU A 174 -9.69 -1.34 -16.82
C LEU A 174 -9.22 -2.47 -17.74
N THR A 175 -8.26 -2.18 -18.64
CA THR A 175 -7.78 -3.18 -19.63
C THR A 175 -6.81 -4.18 -19.01
N ARG A 176 -6.10 -3.78 -17.95
CA ARG A 176 -4.98 -4.51 -17.34
C ARG A 176 -3.75 -4.61 -18.26
N GLU A 177 -3.70 -3.83 -19.31
CA GLU A 177 -2.45 -3.59 -20.04
C GLU A 177 -1.42 -3.03 -19.07
N PHE A 178 -0.18 -3.48 -19.20
CA PHE A 178 0.89 -3.08 -18.30
C PHE A 178 2.23 -3.06 -19.02
N GLY A 179 3.19 -2.35 -18.45
CA GLY A 179 4.53 -2.25 -19.03
C GLY A 179 5.43 -1.30 -18.26
N PRO A 180 6.64 -1.06 -18.79
CA PRO A 180 7.59 -0.16 -18.17
C PRO A 180 7.11 1.30 -18.25
N ALA A 181 7.49 2.06 -17.23
CA ALA A 181 7.46 3.51 -17.25
C ALA A 181 8.88 4.07 -17.13
N SER A 182 9.04 5.35 -17.40
CA SER A 182 10.34 6.03 -17.25
C SER A 182 10.62 6.27 -15.75
N GLY A 183 11.88 6.13 -15.37
CA GLY A 183 12.32 6.40 -14.01
C GLY A 183 12.70 5.15 -13.23
N LEU A 184 13.22 5.38 -12.03
CA LEU A 184 13.57 4.35 -11.05
C LEU A 184 13.48 4.99 -9.65
N GLY A 185 12.28 5.15 -9.16
CA GLY A 185 12.03 5.62 -7.79
C GLY A 185 12.32 4.52 -6.76
N GLN A 186 12.88 4.91 -5.63
CA GLN A 186 13.00 4.05 -4.45
C GLN A 186 11.82 4.27 -3.50
N PHE A 187 11.50 5.53 -3.25
CA PHE A 187 10.41 5.95 -2.38
C PHE A 187 9.60 7.05 -3.05
N GLY A 188 8.30 6.99 -2.83
CA GLY A 188 7.39 7.99 -3.33
C GLY A 188 7.24 7.98 -4.84
N ASN A 189 6.09 8.36 -5.29
CA ASN A 189 5.77 8.58 -6.69
C ASN A 189 4.81 9.76 -6.74
N THR A 190 5.11 10.72 -7.60
CA THR A 190 4.26 11.89 -7.81
C THR A 190 4.23 12.23 -9.29
N ILE A 191 3.11 12.70 -9.76
CA ILE A 191 2.87 13.07 -11.15
C ILE A 191 2.38 14.52 -11.20
#